data_708b5422f438db18b5f03074a768617c
#
_entry.id   708b5422f438db18b5f03074a768617c
#
_cell.length_a   1.000
_cell.length_b   1.000
_cell.length_c   1.000
_cell.angle_alpha   90.00
_cell.angle_beta   90.00
_cell.angle_gamma   90.00
#
_symmetry.space_group_name_H-M   'P 1'
#
loop_
_entity.id
_entity.type
_entity.pdbx_description
1 polymer ?
#
loop_
_entity_poly.entity_id
_entity_poly.type
_entity_poly.pdbx_seq_one_letter_code
_entity_poly.pdbx_strand_id
1 'polypeptide(L)'
;MPTMGDPRFVRSVIYVCAHNADGALGLIINNKMNSPSFLEILEQLEIPASHNTKNEIKDVYFGGPVETARGFILHSLEYNAGDTLVVDNEIGMTASLGIIKELAAGTGPNNSLFALGYAGWGAGQLDNEMQKNAWLSVDPDLDLIFNEVVDLKWDKALEKVGVNAALLSTESGHA
;
A
#
# COMPACT_ATOMS: atom_id res chain seq x y z
N MET A 1 -5.08 -3.40 -14.66
CA MET A 1 -5.10 -4.06 -15.99
C MET A 1 -6.48 -3.94 -16.61
N PRO A 2 -6.64 -3.91 -17.94
CA PRO A 2 -7.96 -3.84 -18.59
C PRO A 2 -8.89 -5.01 -18.24
N THR A 3 -8.33 -6.17 -17.91
CA THR A 3 -9.07 -7.38 -17.51
C THR A 3 -9.46 -7.42 -16.05
N MET A 4 -9.08 -6.41 -15.26
CA MET A 4 -9.47 -6.33 -13.83
C MET A 4 -10.98 -6.11 -13.72
N GLY A 5 -11.70 -7.16 -13.31
CA GLY A 5 -13.16 -7.15 -13.20
C GLY A 5 -13.69 -6.47 -11.93
N ASP A 6 -12.83 -6.25 -10.94
CA ASP A 6 -13.22 -5.62 -9.67
C ASP A 6 -12.90 -4.11 -9.70
N PRO A 7 -13.92 -3.23 -9.69
CA PRO A 7 -13.74 -1.80 -9.80
C PRO A 7 -12.92 -1.18 -8.65
N ARG A 8 -12.83 -1.88 -7.51
CA ARG A 8 -12.04 -1.43 -6.35
C ARG A 8 -10.53 -1.42 -6.64
N PHE A 9 -10.08 -2.20 -7.61
CA PHE A 9 -8.67 -2.35 -7.96
C PHE A 9 -8.29 -1.73 -9.31
N VAL A 10 -9.22 -1.01 -9.93
CA VAL A 10 -8.92 -0.30 -11.20
C VAL A 10 -7.79 0.71 -10.96
N ARG A 11 -6.70 0.61 -11.76
CA ARG A 11 -5.49 1.43 -11.65
C ARG A 11 -4.83 1.40 -10.26
N SER A 12 -5.08 0.37 -9.46
CA SER A 12 -4.40 0.22 -8.18
C SER A 12 -2.95 -0.24 -8.37
N VAL A 13 -2.06 0.32 -7.56
CA VAL A 13 -0.71 -0.17 -7.30
C VAL A 13 -0.73 -0.82 -5.95
N ILE A 14 -0.42 -2.12 -5.90
CA ILE A 14 -0.45 -2.91 -4.67
C ILE A 14 0.96 -3.38 -4.35
N TYR A 15 1.44 -3.04 -3.16
CA TYR A 15 2.66 -3.60 -2.62
C TYR A 15 2.32 -4.91 -1.90
N VAL A 16 2.82 -6.04 -2.44
CA VAL A 16 2.59 -7.36 -1.85
C VAL A 16 3.53 -7.56 -0.68
N CYS A 17 2.97 -7.65 0.53
CA CYS A 17 3.71 -7.75 1.77
C CYS A 17 3.98 -9.20 2.20
N ALA A 18 3.13 -10.14 1.78
CA ALA A 18 3.30 -11.56 2.03
C ALA A 18 2.66 -12.36 0.90
N HIS A 19 3.32 -13.45 0.49
CA HIS A 19 2.79 -14.40 -0.47
C HIS A 19 3.37 -15.80 -0.15
N ASN A 20 2.50 -16.74 0.12
CA ASN A 20 2.85 -18.12 0.44
C ASN A 20 1.74 -19.10 0.02
N ALA A 21 1.86 -20.37 0.42
CA ALA A 21 0.88 -21.40 0.07
C ALA A 21 -0.53 -21.14 0.62
N ASP A 22 -0.67 -20.37 1.68
CA ASP A 22 -1.96 -20.04 2.32
C ASP A 22 -2.65 -18.85 1.67
N GLY A 23 -1.92 -18.03 0.89
CA GLY A 23 -2.45 -16.88 0.18
C GLY A 23 -1.47 -15.72 0.09
N ALA A 24 -2.02 -14.54 -0.19
CA ALA A 24 -1.24 -13.30 -0.26
C ALA A 24 -1.95 -12.14 0.44
N LEU A 25 -1.14 -11.19 0.91
CA LEU A 25 -1.56 -9.94 1.50
C LEU A 25 -0.77 -8.79 0.86
N GLY A 26 -1.46 -7.72 0.51
CA GLY A 26 -0.82 -6.51 0.00
C GLY A 26 -1.57 -5.25 0.39
N LEU A 27 -0.92 -4.10 0.25
CA LEU A 27 -1.51 -2.79 0.51
C LEU A 27 -1.60 -1.98 -0.78
N ILE A 28 -2.78 -1.41 -1.05
CA ILE A 28 -2.94 -0.41 -2.10
C ILE A 28 -2.21 0.86 -1.65
N ILE A 29 -1.25 1.33 -2.44
CA ILE A 29 -0.36 2.44 -2.09
C ILE A 29 -0.63 3.72 -2.86
N ASN A 30 -1.65 3.74 -3.71
CA ASN A 30 -2.03 4.88 -4.55
C ASN A 30 -3.51 5.27 -4.46
N ASN A 31 -4.21 4.85 -3.42
CA ASN A 31 -5.61 5.24 -3.20
C ASN A 31 -5.71 6.05 -1.89
N LYS A 32 -5.51 7.37 -2.01
CA LYS A 32 -5.59 8.29 -0.88
C LYS A 32 -7.05 8.49 -0.44
N MET A 33 -7.28 8.45 0.86
CA MET A 33 -8.58 8.71 1.47
C MET A 33 -8.74 10.21 1.79
N ASN A 34 -9.95 10.72 1.61
CA ASN A 34 -10.28 12.07 2.03
C ASN A 34 -10.60 12.15 3.54
N SER A 35 -11.05 11.07 4.13
CA SER A 35 -11.35 10.91 5.56
C SER A 35 -11.34 9.40 5.91
N PRO A 36 -10.89 9.01 7.12
CA PRO A 36 -10.31 9.90 8.14
C PRO A 36 -8.90 10.37 7.77
N SER A 37 -8.51 11.54 8.24
CA SER A 37 -7.12 11.98 8.27
C SER A 37 -6.34 11.28 9.38
N PHE A 38 -5.01 11.28 9.34
CA PHE A 38 -4.19 10.71 10.41
C PHE A 38 -4.45 11.38 11.77
N LEU A 39 -4.67 12.69 11.79
CA LEU A 39 -4.99 13.40 13.04
C LEU A 39 -6.33 12.96 13.63
N GLU A 40 -7.37 12.78 12.81
CA GLU A 40 -8.66 12.25 13.26
C GLU A 40 -8.52 10.84 13.85
N ILE A 41 -7.66 10.01 13.25
CA ILE A 41 -7.36 8.69 13.82
C ILE A 41 -6.66 8.79 15.17
N LEU A 42 -5.68 9.68 15.32
CA LEU A 42 -5.01 9.92 16.61
C LEU A 42 -5.98 10.40 17.68
N GLU A 43 -6.91 11.29 17.33
CA GLU A 43 -7.96 11.76 18.24
C GLU A 43 -8.87 10.61 18.69
N GLN A 44 -9.30 9.75 17.77
CA GLN A 44 -10.12 8.57 18.11
C GLN A 44 -9.40 7.56 19.00
N LEU A 45 -8.08 7.46 18.85
CA LEU A 45 -7.22 6.57 19.65
C LEU A 45 -6.74 7.23 20.94
N GLU A 46 -7.11 8.48 21.20
CA GLU A 46 -6.66 9.28 22.35
C GLU A 46 -5.13 9.41 22.42
N ILE A 47 -4.46 9.45 21.27
CA ILE A 47 -3.01 9.60 21.16
C ILE A 47 -2.67 11.07 20.89
N PRO A 48 -1.90 11.72 21.79
CA PRO A 48 -1.50 13.10 21.60
C PRO A 48 -0.53 13.24 20.40
N ALA A 49 -0.83 14.14 19.49
CA ALA A 49 0.06 14.48 18.37
C ALA A 49 1.08 15.54 18.81
N SER A 50 2.36 15.34 18.51
CA SER A 50 3.40 16.36 18.70
C SER A 50 3.28 17.49 17.67
N HIS A 51 3.92 18.64 17.91
CA HIS A 51 3.95 19.74 16.94
C HIS A 51 4.62 19.33 15.60
N ASN A 52 5.53 18.37 15.62
CA ASN A 52 6.24 17.88 14.43
C ASN A 52 5.40 16.91 13.61
N THR A 53 4.46 16.19 14.20
CA THR A 53 3.59 15.20 13.55
C THR A 53 2.72 15.80 12.44
N LYS A 54 2.44 17.10 12.51
CA LYS A 54 1.68 17.80 11.46
C LYS A 54 2.37 17.80 10.10
N ASN A 55 3.63 17.39 10.03
CA ASN A 55 4.44 17.43 8.83
C ASN A 55 4.81 16.06 8.23
N GLU A 56 4.69 14.95 8.95
CA GLU A 56 5.29 13.67 8.53
C GLU A 56 4.31 12.63 7.97
N ILE A 57 3.08 12.51 8.49
CA ILE A 57 2.05 11.69 7.87
C ILE A 57 0.82 12.55 7.64
N LYS A 58 0.67 13.01 6.42
CA LYS A 58 -0.49 13.82 6.01
C LYS A 58 -1.61 12.97 5.45
N ASP A 59 -1.28 11.82 4.88
CA ASP A 59 -2.19 11.04 4.06
C ASP A 59 -2.47 9.67 4.66
N VAL A 60 -3.74 9.30 4.64
CA VAL A 60 -4.23 7.96 4.93
C VAL A 60 -4.68 7.32 3.63
N TYR A 61 -4.28 6.07 3.41
CA TYR A 61 -4.60 5.34 2.20
C TYR A 61 -5.65 4.26 2.45
N PHE A 62 -6.49 4.01 1.46
CA PHE A 62 -7.29 2.80 1.43
C PHE A 62 -6.40 1.64 0.99
N GLY A 63 -5.95 0.83 1.95
CA GLY A 63 -5.04 -0.29 1.70
C GLY A 63 -5.72 -1.51 1.08
N GLY A 64 -7.05 -1.61 1.18
CA GLY A 64 -7.84 -2.68 0.59
C GLY A 64 -9.15 -2.96 1.33
N PRO A 65 -9.97 -3.87 0.79
CA PRO A 65 -11.33 -4.10 1.28
C PRO A 65 -11.42 -5.00 2.53
N VAL A 66 -10.32 -5.59 2.98
CA VAL A 66 -10.31 -6.49 4.15
C VAL A 66 -9.89 -5.73 5.39
N GLU A 67 -10.59 -5.93 6.51
CA GLU A 67 -10.32 -5.27 7.80
C GLU A 67 -10.17 -3.73 7.69
N THR A 68 -11.10 -3.06 7.04
CA THR A 68 -11.02 -1.63 6.68
C THR A 68 -10.88 -0.66 7.85
N ALA A 69 -11.14 -1.10 9.08
CA ALA A 69 -10.93 -0.32 10.31
C ALA A 69 -9.54 -0.53 10.95
N ARG A 70 -8.73 -1.46 10.41
CA ARG A 70 -7.41 -1.76 10.93
C ARG A 70 -6.33 -0.99 10.18
N GLY A 71 -5.43 -0.35 10.93
CA GLY A 71 -4.28 0.37 10.37
C GLY A 71 -3.09 -0.55 10.10
N PHE A 72 -2.45 -0.33 8.97
CA PHE A 72 -1.21 -0.96 8.55
C PHE A 72 -0.24 0.12 8.12
N ILE A 73 0.99 0.04 8.58
CA ILE A 73 2.04 0.99 8.23
C ILE A 73 3.15 0.25 7.49
N LEU A 74 3.32 0.59 6.19
CA LEU A 74 4.56 0.28 5.48
C LEU A 74 5.62 1.27 5.92
N HIS A 75 6.84 0.80 6.12
CA HIS A 75 7.93 1.67 6.57
C HIS A 75 9.30 1.12 6.20
N SER A 76 10.30 2.01 6.22
CA SER A 76 11.69 1.64 6.05
C SER A 76 12.23 0.91 7.29
N LEU A 77 13.13 -0.08 7.09
CA LEU A 77 13.55 -1.06 8.11
C LEU A 77 14.55 -0.54 9.14
N GLU A 78 15.02 0.70 9.08
CA GLU A 78 15.77 1.28 10.20
C GLU A 78 14.93 1.33 11.48
N TYR A 79 13.61 1.30 11.34
CA TYR A 79 12.66 1.10 12.42
C TYR A 79 12.24 -0.38 12.48
N ASN A 80 12.41 -1.02 13.64
CA ASN A 80 11.95 -2.38 13.90
C ASN A 80 11.45 -2.50 15.35
N ALA A 81 10.15 -2.66 15.49
CA ALA A 81 9.47 -2.74 16.80
C ALA A 81 9.25 -4.17 17.32
N GLY A 82 9.89 -5.17 16.74
CA GLY A 82 9.74 -6.57 17.15
C GLY A 82 8.46 -7.27 16.68
N ASP A 83 7.42 -6.51 16.34
CA ASP A 83 6.15 -6.97 15.72
C ASP A 83 6.05 -6.58 14.25
N THR A 84 7.17 -6.17 13.66
CA THR A 84 7.29 -5.83 12.24
C THR A 84 7.37 -7.10 11.38
N LEU A 85 6.47 -7.23 10.43
CA LEU A 85 6.63 -8.16 9.32
C LEU A 85 7.68 -7.59 8.36
N VAL A 86 8.85 -8.20 8.32
CA VAL A 86 9.89 -7.86 7.35
C VAL A 86 9.46 -8.39 5.99
N VAL A 87 9.23 -7.48 5.03
CA VAL A 87 8.76 -7.84 3.69
C VAL A 87 9.94 -8.13 2.77
N ASP A 88 10.93 -7.24 2.79
CA ASP A 88 12.18 -7.39 2.04
C ASP A 88 13.37 -6.77 2.83
N ASN A 89 14.48 -6.49 2.16
CA ASN A 89 15.69 -5.96 2.81
C ASN A 89 15.56 -4.48 3.24
N GLU A 90 14.54 -3.76 2.79
CA GLU A 90 14.40 -2.31 2.98
C GLU A 90 13.06 -1.92 3.60
N ILE A 91 12.04 -2.79 3.51
CA ILE A 91 10.66 -2.48 3.86
C ILE A 91 10.10 -3.48 4.86
N GLY A 92 9.45 -2.95 5.87
CA GLY A 92 8.63 -3.67 6.83
C GLY A 92 7.19 -3.19 6.83
N MET A 93 6.32 -4.00 7.40
CA MET A 93 4.93 -3.67 7.68
C MET A 93 4.62 -3.91 9.15
N THR A 94 4.08 -2.92 9.83
CA THR A 94 3.67 -3.02 11.23
C THR A 94 2.20 -2.60 11.38
N ALA A 95 1.45 -3.31 12.22
CA ALA A 95 0.02 -3.07 12.45
C ALA A 95 -0.33 -2.83 13.93
N SER A 96 0.64 -2.41 14.73
CA SER A 96 0.45 -2.17 16.17
C SER A 96 0.21 -0.70 16.49
N LEU A 97 -0.38 -0.44 17.67
CA LEU A 97 -0.50 0.91 18.20
C LEU A 97 0.86 1.54 18.54
N GLY A 98 1.91 0.73 18.73
CA GLY A 98 3.25 1.20 19.06
C GLY A 98 3.80 2.14 17.98
N ILE A 99 3.81 1.70 16.73
CA ILE A 99 4.31 2.52 15.60
C ILE A 99 3.46 3.78 15.40
N ILE A 100 2.13 3.73 15.64
CA ILE A 100 1.27 4.91 15.55
C ILE A 100 1.67 5.96 16.58
N LYS A 101 2.00 5.54 17.81
CA LYS A 101 2.50 6.43 18.87
C LYS A 101 3.85 7.04 18.52
N GLU A 102 4.77 6.25 17.95
CA GLU A 102 6.07 6.74 17.52
C GLU A 102 5.94 7.77 16.38
N LEU A 103 5.07 7.50 15.41
CA LEU A 103 4.73 8.44 14.35
C LEU A 103 4.11 9.72 14.92
N ALA A 104 3.19 9.60 15.89
CA ALA A 104 2.59 10.74 16.55
C ALA A 104 3.60 11.55 17.38
N ALA A 105 4.65 10.93 17.89
CA ALA A 105 5.73 11.59 18.62
C ALA A 105 6.80 12.21 17.70
N GLY A 106 6.83 11.85 16.41
CA GLY A 106 7.87 12.26 15.47
C GLY A 106 9.16 11.46 15.62
N THR A 107 9.09 10.26 16.20
CA THR A 107 10.20 9.32 16.41
C THR A 107 10.05 8.04 15.61
N GLY A 108 9.12 8.02 14.65
CA GLY A 108 8.87 6.89 13.79
C GLY A 108 9.91 6.72 12.67
N PRO A 109 9.68 5.78 11.73
CA PRO A 109 10.57 5.51 10.60
C PRO A 109 10.71 6.72 9.67
N ASN A 110 11.85 6.80 8.96
CA ASN A 110 12.14 7.88 8.01
C ASN A 110 11.14 7.91 6.85
N ASN A 111 10.77 6.74 6.34
CA ASN A 111 9.75 6.60 5.33
C ASN A 111 8.60 5.77 5.88
N SER A 112 7.38 6.25 5.70
CA SER A 112 6.18 5.53 6.13
C SER A 112 4.96 5.89 5.28
N LEU A 113 4.05 4.92 5.15
CA LEU A 113 2.76 5.04 4.49
C LEU A 113 1.72 4.36 5.37
N PHE A 114 0.70 5.11 5.80
CA PHE A 114 -0.38 4.60 6.63
C PHE A 114 -1.57 4.20 5.76
N ALA A 115 -2.00 2.94 5.87
CA ALA A 115 -3.14 2.42 5.14
C ALA A 115 -4.19 1.82 6.08
N LEU A 116 -5.46 1.98 5.75
CA LEU A 116 -6.58 1.30 6.40
C LEU A 116 -7.03 0.12 5.54
N GLY A 117 -7.10 -1.05 6.16
CA GLY A 117 -7.41 -2.31 5.49
C GLY A 117 -6.29 -2.82 4.60
N TYR A 118 -6.53 -3.97 3.98
CA TYR A 118 -5.58 -4.61 3.07
C TYR A 118 -6.29 -5.33 1.92
N ALA A 119 -5.55 -5.63 0.85
CA ALA A 119 -5.95 -6.54 -0.21
C ALA A 119 -5.49 -7.96 0.14
N GLY A 120 -6.40 -8.92 0.15
CA GLY A 120 -6.12 -10.30 0.49
C GLY A 120 -6.50 -11.24 -0.64
N TRP A 121 -5.68 -12.27 -0.86
CA TRP A 121 -5.92 -13.37 -1.79
C TRP A 121 -5.86 -14.69 -1.04
N GLY A 122 -6.80 -15.58 -1.31
CA GLY A 122 -6.76 -16.96 -0.81
C GLY A 122 -5.64 -17.76 -1.47
N ALA A 123 -5.44 -19.00 -0.99
CA ALA A 123 -4.42 -19.93 -1.48
C ALA A 123 -4.45 -20.06 -3.01
N GLY A 124 -3.33 -19.73 -3.68
CA GLY A 124 -3.17 -19.78 -5.13
C GLY A 124 -4.01 -18.78 -5.95
N GLN A 125 -4.79 -17.91 -5.30
CA GLN A 125 -5.65 -16.96 -6.01
C GLN A 125 -4.81 -15.92 -6.77
N LEU A 126 -3.82 -15.31 -6.12
CA LEU A 126 -2.94 -14.32 -6.77
C LEU A 126 -2.21 -14.94 -7.96
N ASP A 127 -1.68 -16.15 -7.82
CA ASP A 127 -0.98 -16.85 -8.91
C ASP A 127 -1.91 -17.08 -10.11
N ASN A 128 -3.16 -17.50 -9.86
CA ASN A 128 -4.16 -17.67 -10.92
C ASN A 128 -4.52 -16.36 -11.60
N GLU A 129 -4.62 -15.26 -10.86
CA GLU A 129 -4.90 -13.92 -11.39
C GLU A 129 -3.72 -13.41 -12.23
N MET A 130 -2.48 -13.65 -11.79
CA MET A 130 -1.26 -13.35 -12.54
C MET A 130 -1.21 -14.13 -13.87
N GLN A 131 -1.49 -15.44 -13.86
CA GLN A 131 -1.53 -16.27 -15.07
C GLN A 131 -2.59 -15.80 -16.08
N LYS A 132 -3.67 -15.20 -15.61
CA LYS A 132 -4.74 -14.61 -16.44
C LYS A 132 -4.44 -13.17 -16.86
N ASN A 133 -3.25 -12.67 -16.59
CA ASN A 133 -2.83 -11.29 -16.87
C ASN A 133 -3.76 -10.23 -16.23
N ALA A 134 -4.39 -10.56 -15.09
CA ALA A 134 -5.17 -9.59 -14.33
C ALA A 134 -4.26 -8.55 -13.64
N TRP A 135 -3.03 -8.89 -13.34
CA TRP A 135 -2.01 -8.05 -12.74
C TRP A 135 -0.73 -8.00 -13.58
N LEU A 136 0.00 -6.90 -13.48
CA LEU A 136 1.40 -6.77 -13.91
C LEU A 136 2.27 -6.71 -12.66
N SER A 137 3.38 -7.44 -12.69
CA SER A 137 4.39 -7.38 -11.64
C SER A 137 5.46 -6.36 -12.01
N VAL A 138 5.91 -5.60 -11.01
CA VAL A 138 7.00 -4.63 -11.12
C VAL A 138 7.90 -4.77 -9.90
N ASP A 139 9.21 -4.65 -10.10
CA ASP A 139 10.15 -4.65 -8.98
C ASP A 139 9.91 -3.42 -8.09
N PRO A 140 9.81 -3.60 -6.77
CA PRO A 140 9.60 -2.49 -5.84
C PRO A 140 10.81 -1.56 -5.81
N ASP A 141 10.57 -0.28 -5.50
CA ASP A 141 11.59 0.65 -5.06
C ASP A 141 11.00 1.66 -4.06
N LEU A 142 11.85 2.19 -3.20
CA LEU A 142 11.45 3.10 -2.13
C LEU A 142 10.82 4.39 -2.67
N ASP A 143 11.32 4.90 -3.81
CA ASP A 143 10.81 6.14 -4.39
C ASP A 143 9.37 5.95 -4.90
N LEU A 144 9.10 4.87 -5.60
CA LEU A 144 7.75 4.55 -6.07
C LEU A 144 6.78 4.37 -4.89
N ILE A 145 7.23 3.73 -3.81
CA ILE A 145 6.37 3.40 -2.67
C ILE A 145 6.09 4.62 -1.80
N PHE A 146 7.12 5.40 -1.45
CA PHE A 146 7.01 6.45 -0.43
C PHE A 146 7.03 7.87 -1.00
N ASN A 147 7.79 8.15 -2.06
CA ASN A 147 8.12 9.50 -2.50
C ASN A 147 7.35 9.95 -3.74
N GLU A 148 6.88 9.01 -4.58
CA GLU A 148 6.17 9.37 -5.80
C GLU A 148 4.79 9.98 -5.50
N VAL A 149 4.40 10.96 -6.32
CA VAL A 149 3.06 11.56 -6.27
C VAL A 149 1.99 10.49 -6.47
N VAL A 150 1.00 10.45 -5.60
CA VAL A 150 -0.03 9.39 -5.55
C VAL A 150 -0.67 9.12 -6.90
N ASP A 151 -1.06 10.17 -7.61
CA ASP A 151 -1.73 10.09 -8.92
C ASP A 151 -0.79 9.57 -10.02
N LEU A 152 0.52 9.67 -9.86
CA LEU A 152 1.53 9.23 -10.82
C LEU A 152 2.03 7.81 -10.56
N LYS A 153 1.82 7.24 -9.38
CA LYS A 153 2.35 5.92 -9.01
C LYS A 153 1.98 4.83 -10.02
N TRP A 154 0.74 4.82 -10.50
CA TRP A 154 0.32 3.81 -11.46
C TRP A 154 1.04 3.95 -12.82
N ASP A 155 1.13 5.17 -13.35
CA ASP A 155 1.84 5.43 -14.61
C ASP A 155 3.34 5.12 -14.48
N LYS A 156 3.95 5.49 -13.35
CA LYS A 156 5.35 5.17 -13.03
C LYS A 156 5.61 3.67 -12.91
N ALA A 157 4.70 2.93 -12.28
CA ALA A 157 4.80 1.47 -12.22
C ALA A 157 4.75 0.84 -13.61
N LEU A 158 3.89 1.33 -14.52
CA LEU A 158 3.83 0.86 -15.90
C LEU A 158 5.09 1.21 -16.69
N GLU A 159 5.63 2.43 -16.54
CA GLU A 159 6.89 2.83 -17.16
C GLU A 159 8.04 1.87 -16.82
N LYS A 160 8.13 1.40 -15.57
CA LYS A 160 9.16 0.44 -15.12
C LYS A 160 9.10 -0.90 -15.85
N VAL A 161 7.94 -1.33 -16.29
CA VAL A 161 7.78 -2.56 -17.08
C VAL A 161 7.69 -2.30 -18.59
N GLY A 162 7.98 -1.08 -19.03
CA GLY A 162 8.00 -0.71 -20.45
C GLY A 162 6.61 -0.66 -21.09
N VAL A 163 5.55 -0.54 -20.30
CA VAL A 163 4.16 -0.51 -20.78
C VAL A 163 3.68 0.94 -20.84
N ASN A 164 3.21 1.37 -22.02
CA ASN A 164 2.58 2.68 -22.15
C ASN A 164 1.10 2.59 -21.74
N ALA A 165 0.69 3.36 -20.73
CA ALA A 165 -0.68 3.41 -20.25
C ALA A 165 -1.71 3.72 -21.35
N ALA A 166 -1.35 4.56 -22.32
CA ALA A 166 -2.20 4.93 -23.45
C ALA A 166 -2.48 3.77 -24.41
N LEU A 167 -1.64 2.74 -24.38
CA LEU A 167 -1.79 1.52 -25.24
C LEU A 167 -2.55 0.38 -24.53
N LEU A 168 -2.88 0.54 -23.25
CA LEU A 168 -3.73 -0.41 -22.52
C LEU A 168 -5.18 -0.22 -22.97
N SER A 169 -5.59 -0.90 -24.04
CA SER A 169 -6.97 -0.87 -24.50
C SER A 169 -7.87 -1.73 -23.60
N THR A 170 -9.11 -1.28 -23.41
CA THR A 170 -10.16 -2.07 -22.76
C THR A 170 -10.81 -3.08 -23.70
N GLU A 171 -10.47 -3.03 -24.99
CA GLU A 171 -10.98 -3.95 -26.00
C GLU A 171 -10.03 -5.14 -26.17
N SER A 172 -10.51 -6.33 -25.82
CA SER A 172 -9.88 -7.57 -26.27
C SER A 172 -10.01 -7.64 -27.78
N GLY A 173 -8.88 -7.59 -28.48
CA GLY A 173 -8.87 -7.75 -29.94
C GLY A 173 -9.53 -9.07 -30.32
N HIS A 174 -10.62 -9.00 -31.07
CA HIS A 174 -11.15 -10.14 -31.77
C HIS A 174 -10.27 -10.37 -33.01
N ALA A 175 -9.48 -11.43 -32.97
CA ALA A 175 -8.87 -12.02 -34.16
C ALA A 175 -9.72 -13.18 -34.61
#